data_2346f1806fddb35ce3a35b68c7ff67d2
#
_entry.id   2346f1806fddb35ce3a35b68c7ff67d2
#
_cell.length_a   1.000
_cell.length_b   1.000
_cell.length_c   1.000
_cell.angle_alpha   90.00
_cell.angle_beta   90.00
_cell.angle_gamma   90.00
#
_symmetry.space_group_name_H-M   'P 1'
#
loop_
_entity.id
_entity.type
_entity.pdbx_description
1 polymer ?
#
loop_
_entity_poly.entity_id
_entity_poly.type
_entity_poly.pdbx_seq_one_letter_code
_entity_poly.pdbx_strand_id
1 'polypeptide(L)'
;MIKTAKQLVAACLDVVNNYKTMYVLSCFGAPMNAKNKERYAKADPKRAEKIRAASADTFGFDCICFIKGLLWGWQGDASQVYGGAEYKSNGIPDVGTDQLIKQCIDVSEDFSTIVPGEYVWLPGHCGIYVGDGLAAEATFEPESGVQLQAVLPMGVKDGYPATGWVKHGKLPWISYEEEAEEAKTYRVTLEGVNGSDREELEATAKAKGWKYDGVEIAAAKPLAPAEPAWEPKEGDTVRFKGGLQYSQANGTAGEERPAGLAKITIHKPGKLHPYHLVKTGSQGPYGWVDRDTFEKA
;
A
#
# COMPACT_ATOMS: atom_id res chain seq x y z
N MET A 1 -13.01 -1.66 13.16
CA MET A 1 -13.31 -3.10 13.38
C MET A 1 -13.38 -3.79 12.01
N ILE A 2 -12.58 -4.84 11.80
CA ILE A 2 -12.61 -5.65 10.57
C ILE A 2 -13.84 -6.53 10.59
N LYS A 3 -14.68 -6.44 9.55
CA LYS A 3 -15.92 -7.20 9.40
C LYS A 3 -15.99 -8.02 8.12
N THR A 4 -15.14 -7.73 7.14
CA THR A 4 -15.13 -8.42 5.84
C THR A 4 -13.76 -8.99 5.51
N ALA A 5 -13.73 -10.02 4.66
CA ALA A 5 -12.50 -10.60 4.13
C ALA A 5 -11.64 -9.55 3.41
N LYS A 6 -12.26 -8.68 2.62
CA LYS A 6 -11.58 -7.56 1.94
C LYS A 6 -10.88 -6.61 2.91
N GLN A 7 -11.54 -6.26 4.04
CA GLN A 7 -10.93 -5.43 5.08
C GLN A 7 -9.76 -6.14 5.78
N LEU A 8 -9.88 -7.45 6.02
CA LEU A 8 -8.80 -8.23 6.63
C LEU A 8 -7.59 -8.32 5.70
N VAL A 9 -7.80 -8.61 4.41
CA VAL A 9 -6.73 -8.62 3.40
C VAL A 9 -6.04 -7.26 3.34
N ALA A 10 -6.81 -6.17 3.27
CA ALA A 10 -6.26 -4.81 3.24
C ALA A 10 -5.43 -4.52 4.49
N ALA A 11 -5.88 -4.92 5.68
CA ALA A 11 -5.14 -4.75 6.92
C ALA A 11 -3.84 -5.58 6.95
N CYS A 12 -3.87 -6.83 6.46
CA CYS A 12 -2.66 -7.64 6.35
C CYS A 12 -1.62 -6.99 5.42
N LEU A 13 -2.04 -6.52 4.25
CA LEU A 13 -1.18 -5.85 3.29
C LEU A 13 -0.65 -4.51 3.81
N ASP A 14 -1.46 -3.77 4.56
CA ASP A 14 -1.02 -2.54 5.23
C ASP A 14 0.11 -2.81 6.22
N VAL A 15 -0.01 -3.86 7.05
CA VAL A 15 1.06 -4.24 7.98
C VAL A 15 2.35 -4.59 7.23
N VAL A 16 2.26 -5.40 6.18
CA VAL A 16 3.43 -5.81 5.39
C VAL A 16 4.14 -4.61 4.74
N ASN A 17 3.36 -3.66 4.21
CA ASN A 17 3.92 -2.58 3.38
C ASN A 17 4.35 -1.35 4.20
N ASN A 18 3.71 -1.08 5.33
CA ASN A 18 3.82 0.22 6.00
C ASN A 18 4.41 0.14 7.42
N TYR A 19 4.60 -1.06 7.97
CA TYR A 19 5.08 -1.19 9.35
C TYR A 19 6.34 -2.06 9.46
N LYS A 20 7.23 -1.65 10.33
CA LYS A 20 8.33 -2.52 10.78
C LYS A 20 7.78 -3.53 11.78
N THR A 21 7.97 -4.79 11.50
CA THR A 21 7.49 -5.87 12.36
C THR A 21 8.61 -6.83 12.71
N MET A 22 8.41 -7.59 13.77
CA MET A 22 9.28 -8.70 14.14
C MET A 22 8.49 -9.83 14.78
N TYR A 23 9.00 -11.05 14.66
CA TYR A 23 8.39 -12.19 15.34
C TYR A 23 8.66 -12.15 16.85
N VAL A 24 7.60 -12.07 17.63
CA VAL A 24 7.66 -12.07 19.11
C VAL A 24 6.56 -12.97 19.65
N LEU A 25 6.96 -14.04 20.31
CA LEU A 25 6.04 -15.05 20.86
C LEU A 25 5.00 -14.42 21.81
N SER A 26 3.72 -14.77 21.64
CA SER A 26 2.57 -14.29 22.42
C SER A 26 2.38 -12.77 22.37
N CYS A 27 2.86 -12.11 21.33
CA CYS A 27 2.69 -10.68 21.11
C CYS A 27 1.69 -10.42 19.99
N PHE A 28 0.71 -9.54 20.23
CA PHE A 28 -0.35 -9.20 19.29
C PHE A 28 -0.33 -7.71 18.89
N GLY A 29 0.87 -7.23 18.54
CA GLY A 29 1.06 -5.89 17.99
C GLY A 29 1.56 -4.86 18.99
N ALA A 30 2.27 -5.27 20.04
CA ALA A 30 2.92 -4.32 20.95
C ALA A 30 4.11 -3.64 20.28
N PRO A 31 4.27 -2.30 20.42
CA PRO A 31 5.47 -1.60 19.98
C PRO A 31 6.68 -2.02 20.83
N MET A 32 7.87 -2.13 20.22
CA MET A 32 9.11 -2.52 20.89
C MET A 32 9.76 -1.32 21.61
N ASN A 33 8.99 -0.64 22.47
CA ASN A 33 9.51 0.34 23.40
C ASN A 33 10.38 -0.33 24.50
N ALA A 34 11.11 0.43 25.30
CA ALA A 34 12.03 -0.09 26.30
C ALA A 34 11.39 -1.12 27.26
N LYS A 35 10.16 -0.85 27.73
CA LYS A 35 9.41 -1.74 28.63
C LYS A 35 9.06 -3.07 27.95
N ASN A 36 8.56 -3.02 26.72
CA ASN A 36 8.17 -4.22 25.98
C ASN A 36 9.37 -5.06 25.56
N LYS A 37 10.47 -4.44 25.16
CA LYS A 37 11.74 -5.13 24.87
C LYS A 37 12.20 -5.99 26.05
N GLU A 38 12.27 -5.42 27.24
CA GLU A 38 12.68 -6.17 28.43
C GLU A 38 11.69 -7.28 28.79
N ARG A 39 10.38 -7.01 28.70
CA ARG A 39 9.33 -8.01 28.94
C ARG A 39 9.47 -9.21 28.02
N TYR A 40 9.54 -8.96 26.71
CA TYR A 40 9.56 -10.03 25.72
C TYR A 40 10.92 -10.72 25.60
N ALA A 41 12.03 -9.99 25.77
CA ALA A 41 13.36 -10.59 25.82
C ALA A 41 13.52 -11.53 27.02
N LYS A 42 12.89 -11.22 28.16
CA LYS A 42 12.86 -12.13 29.33
C LYS A 42 11.99 -13.36 29.05
N ALA A 43 10.88 -13.21 28.33
CA ALA A 43 9.97 -14.30 28.01
C ALA A 43 10.53 -15.23 26.91
N ASP A 44 11.35 -14.71 26.00
CA ASP A 44 12.00 -15.49 24.93
C ASP A 44 13.52 -15.27 24.92
N PRO A 45 14.27 -15.98 25.79
CA PRO A 45 15.73 -15.85 25.88
C PRO A 45 16.46 -16.15 24.56
N LYS A 46 15.89 -17.02 23.71
CA LYS A 46 16.49 -17.38 22.41
C LYS A 46 16.52 -16.22 21.41
N ARG A 47 15.56 -15.30 21.52
CA ARG A 47 15.44 -14.11 20.65
C ARG A 47 15.74 -12.81 21.37
N ALA A 48 16.16 -12.87 22.64
CA ALA A 48 16.34 -11.71 23.51
C ALA A 48 17.22 -10.61 22.91
N GLU A 49 18.32 -10.98 22.25
CA GLU A 49 19.22 -10.04 21.59
C GLU A 49 18.53 -9.29 20.45
N LYS A 50 17.86 -10.01 19.53
CA LYS A 50 17.11 -9.41 18.44
C LYS A 50 15.99 -8.50 18.96
N ILE A 51 15.26 -8.92 20.00
CA ILE A 51 14.19 -8.13 20.62
C ILE A 51 14.74 -6.83 21.21
N ARG A 52 15.86 -6.87 21.91
CA ARG A 52 16.49 -5.68 22.49
C ARG A 52 17.04 -4.73 21.43
N ALA A 53 17.54 -5.27 20.32
CA ALA A 53 18.09 -4.50 19.20
C ALA A 53 17.01 -3.82 18.34
N ALA A 54 15.76 -4.26 18.41
CA ALA A 54 14.67 -3.71 17.59
C ALA A 54 14.50 -2.19 17.80
N SER A 55 14.11 -1.46 16.77
CA SER A 55 13.76 -0.04 16.91
C SER A 55 12.42 0.12 17.66
N ALA A 56 12.19 1.26 18.30
CA ALA A 56 11.00 1.49 19.12
C ALA A 56 9.69 1.54 18.30
N ASP A 57 9.80 1.80 17.00
CA ASP A 57 8.73 1.82 16.00
C ASP A 57 8.42 0.43 15.40
N THR A 58 9.13 -0.62 15.85
CA THR A 58 8.88 -2.01 15.45
C THR A 58 7.73 -2.59 16.26
N PHE A 59 6.80 -3.30 15.61
CA PHE A 59 5.71 -4.01 16.28
C PHE A 59 5.99 -5.52 16.35
N GLY A 60 5.68 -6.13 17.48
CA GLY A 60 5.86 -7.55 17.69
C GLY A 60 4.60 -8.34 17.40
N PHE A 61 4.74 -9.46 16.67
CA PHE A 61 3.67 -10.42 16.44
C PHE A 61 4.19 -11.85 16.47
N ASP A 62 3.42 -12.83 16.95
CA ASP A 62 3.56 -14.20 16.51
C ASP A 62 2.51 -14.54 15.44
N CYS A 63 2.56 -15.75 14.88
CA CYS A 63 1.74 -16.13 13.75
C CYS A 63 0.24 -15.98 14.02
N ILE A 64 -0.27 -16.52 15.11
CA ILE A 64 -1.69 -16.42 15.43
C ILE A 64 -2.06 -15.08 16.04
N CYS A 65 -1.14 -14.47 16.78
CA CYS A 65 -1.36 -13.16 17.40
C CYS A 65 -1.35 -12.02 16.38
N PHE A 66 -0.72 -12.18 15.22
CA PHE A 66 -0.87 -11.25 14.09
C PHE A 66 -2.33 -11.16 13.65
N ILE A 67 -2.95 -12.30 13.39
CA ILE A 67 -4.35 -12.37 12.96
C ILE A 67 -5.30 -11.87 14.04
N LYS A 68 -5.12 -12.36 15.28
CA LYS A 68 -5.93 -11.92 16.41
C LYS A 68 -5.76 -10.44 16.70
N GLY A 69 -4.53 -9.91 16.64
CA GLY A 69 -4.25 -8.49 16.84
C GLY A 69 -5.04 -7.61 15.88
N LEU A 70 -5.06 -7.94 14.60
CA LEU A 70 -5.86 -7.23 13.59
C LEU A 70 -7.36 -7.30 13.91
N LEU A 71 -7.87 -8.50 14.21
CA LEU A 71 -9.28 -8.71 14.54
C LEU A 71 -9.67 -8.06 15.88
N TRP A 72 -8.75 -7.91 16.82
CA TRP A 72 -8.91 -7.19 18.08
C TRP A 72 -8.75 -5.67 17.95
N GLY A 73 -8.56 -5.16 16.73
CA GLY A 73 -8.56 -3.74 16.42
C GLY A 73 -7.19 -3.07 16.44
N TRP A 74 -6.11 -3.79 16.16
CA TRP A 74 -4.79 -3.21 15.98
C TRP A 74 -4.79 -2.15 14.87
N GLN A 75 -4.12 -1.01 15.10
CA GLN A 75 -4.11 0.17 14.23
C GLN A 75 -2.70 0.73 13.99
N GLY A 76 -1.66 0.06 14.49
CA GLY A 76 -0.28 0.55 14.34
C GLY A 76 0.06 1.77 15.21
N ASP A 77 -0.72 2.06 16.23
CA ASP A 77 -0.48 3.19 17.13
C ASP A 77 0.58 2.84 18.18
N ALA A 78 1.82 3.29 17.95
CA ALA A 78 2.93 3.04 18.87
C ALA A 78 2.78 3.71 20.25
N SER A 79 1.85 4.63 20.42
CA SER A 79 1.52 5.23 21.72
C SER A 79 0.68 4.31 22.60
N GLN A 80 0.03 3.31 22.01
CA GLN A 80 -0.84 2.36 22.70
C GLN A 80 -0.13 1.04 23.01
N VAL A 81 -0.56 0.38 24.09
CA VAL A 81 0.11 -0.80 24.65
C VAL A 81 0.28 -1.94 23.65
N TYR A 82 -0.73 -2.17 22.81
CA TYR A 82 -0.74 -3.20 21.77
C TYR A 82 -1.11 -2.62 20.41
N GLY A 83 -0.60 -1.44 20.09
CA GLY A 83 -0.87 -0.80 18.81
C GLY A 83 -2.33 -0.44 18.56
N GLY A 84 -3.15 -0.36 19.60
CA GLY A 84 -4.60 -0.14 19.55
C GLY A 84 -5.45 -1.41 19.68
N ALA A 85 -4.84 -2.61 19.65
CA ALA A 85 -5.58 -3.85 19.86
C ALA A 85 -6.05 -4.01 21.32
N GLU A 86 -7.29 -4.41 21.50
CA GLU A 86 -7.87 -4.73 22.81
C GLU A 86 -8.10 -6.24 22.92
N TYR A 87 -7.43 -6.85 23.90
CA TYR A 87 -7.42 -8.30 24.10
C TYR A 87 -8.83 -8.88 24.20
N LYS A 88 -9.13 -9.90 23.38
CA LYS A 88 -10.44 -10.57 23.29
C LYS A 88 -11.63 -9.66 22.92
N SER A 89 -11.37 -8.51 22.32
CA SER A 89 -12.43 -7.65 21.81
C SER A 89 -13.14 -8.26 20.60
N ASN A 90 -14.23 -7.63 20.17
CA ASN A 90 -14.98 -7.96 18.96
C ASN A 90 -15.53 -9.40 18.90
N GLY A 91 -15.66 -10.08 20.04
CA GLY A 91 -16.12 -11.47 20.09
C GLY A 91 -15.10 -12.50 19.59
N ILE A 92 -13.84 -12.08 19.34
CA ILE A 92 -12.79 -12.97 18.84
C ILE A 92 -12.09 -13.66 20.01
N PRO A 93 -12.14 -15.00 20.12
CA PRO A 93 -11.55 -15.73 21.23
C PRO A 93 -10.02 -15.77 21.11
N ASP A 94 -9.35 -15.94 22.25
CA ASP A 94 -7.92 -16.21 22.30
C ASP A 94 -7.68 -17.72 22.22
N VAL A 95 -7.44 -18.21 21.01
CA VAL A 95 -7.17 -19.61 20.71
C VAL A 95 -5.86 -19.76 19.96
N GLY A 96 -5.25 -20.93 20.01
CA GLY A 96 -4.06 -21.27 19.24
C GLY A 96 -4.36 -21.64 17.79
N THR A 97 -3.32 -21.76 16.97
CA THR A 97 -3.40 -22.05 15.53
C THR A 97 -4.25 -23.29 15.22
N ASP A 98 -3.99 -24.41 15.92
CA ASP A 98 -4.63 -25.70 15.69
C ASP A 98 -6.08 -25.75 16.19
N GLN A 99 -6.45 -24.82 17.08
CA GLN A 99 -7.83 -24.67 17.54
C GLN A 99 -8.62 -23.73 16.62
N LEU A 100 -7.95 -22.72 16.04
CA LEU A 100 -8.61 -21.77 15.17
C LEU A 100 -9.09 -22.41 13.87
N ILE A 101 -8.26 -23.26 13.22
CA ILE A 101 -8.69 -23.96 12.01
C ILE A 101 -9.95 -24.84 12.23
N LYS A 102 -10.13 -25.39 13.43
CA LYS A 102 -11.33 -26.18 13.80
C LYS A 102 -12.58 -25.32 13.98
N GLN A 103 -12.42 -24.00 14.16
CA GLN A 103 -13.53 -23.04 14.26
C GLN A 103 -13.85 -22.41 12.90
N CYS A 104 -12.98 -22.57 11.90
CA CYS A 104 -13.23 -22.09 10.55
C CYS A 104 -14.39 -22.85 9.91
N ILE A 105 -15.12 -22.18 9.04
CA ILE A 105 -16.15 -22.76 8.16
C ILE A 105 -15.54 -23.07 6.79
N ASP A 106 -16.15 -24.00 6.07
CA ASP A 106 -15.73 -24.44 4.73
C ASP A 106 -14.24 -24.86 4.69
N VAL A 107 -13.80 -25.57 5.73
CA VAL A 107 -12.40 -26.03 5.81
C VAL A 107 -12.10 -27.02 4.68
N SER A 108 -11.02 -26.78 3.92
CA SER A 108 -10.62 -27.57 2.79
C SER A 108 -9.09 -27.79 2.75
N GLU A 109 -8.66 -28.84 2.07
CA GLU A 109 -7.27 -29.10 1.65
C GLU A 109 -7.07 -28.78 0.16
N ASP A 110 -8.14 -28.47 -0.57
CA ASP A 110 -8.11 -28.10 -1.97
C ASP A 110 -7.93 -26.59 -2.14
N PHE A 111 -6.69 -26.17 -2.31
CA PHE A 111 -6.31 -24.77 -2.49
C PHE A 111 -6.78 -24.14 -3.81
N SER A 112 -7.38 -24.91 -4.74
CA SER A 112 -8.01 -24.33 -5.93
C SER A 112 -9.29 -23.54 -5.61
N THR A 113 -9.87 -23.77 -4.43
CA THR A 113 -11.12 -23.14 -3.97
C THR A 113 -10.92 -22.00 -2.97
N ILE A 114 -9.67 -21.74 -2.59
CA ILE A 114 -9.37 -20.71 -1.58
C ILE A 114 -9.74 -19.31 -2.06
N VAL A 115 -10.32 -18.51 -1.17
CA VAL A 115 -10.63 -17.11 -1.46
C VAL A 115 -9.87 -16.15 -0.54
N PRO A 116 -9.56 -14.92 -1.00
CA PRO A 116 -8.84 -13.95 -0.17
C PRO A 116 -9.54 -13.67 1.17
N GLY A 117 -8.72 -13.60 2.23
CA GLY A 117 -9.19 -13.44 3.61
C GLY A 117 -9.33 -14.76 4.37
N GLU A 118 -9.23 -15.91 3.71
CA GLU A 118 -9.24 -17.19 4.40
C GLU A 118 -7.97 -17.42 5.22
N TYR A 119 -8.18 -18.06 6.34
CA TYR A 119 -7.14 -18.56 7.22
C TYR A 119 -6.44 -19.74 6.55
N VAL A 120 -5.11 -19.67 6.46
CA VAL A 120 -4.28 -20.79 6.00
C VAL A 120 -3.52 -21.38 7.19
N TRP A 121 -3.40 -22.71 7.20
CA TRP A 121 -2.90 -23.43 8.35
C TRP A 121 -1.99 -24.58 7.97
N LEU A 122 -0.97 -24.80 8.79
CA LEU A 122 -0.22 -26.04 8.94
C LEU A 122 0.00 -26.29 10.44
N PRO A 123 0.35 -27.51 10.91
CA PRO A 123 0.52 -27.79 12.33
C PRO A 123 1.44 -26.79 13.04
N GLY A 124 0.87 -26.05 13.99
CA GLY A 124 1.58 -25.06 14.80
C GLY A 124 1.83 -23.70 14.12
N HIS A 125 1.35 -23.47 12.90
CA HIS A 125 1.55 -22.20 12.18
C HIS A 125 0.31 -21.78 11.38
N CYS A 126 0.24 -20.46 11.04
CA CYS A 126 -0.90 -19.91 10.32
C CYS A 126 -0.59 -18.58 9.62
N GLY A 127 -1.47 -18.23 8.68
CA GLY A 127 -1.48 -16.96 7.94
C GLY A 127 -2.87 -16.62 7.43
N ILE A 128 -2.96 -15.55 6.65
CA ILE A 128 -4.16 -15.15 5.90
C ILE A 128 -3.82 -15.13 4.41
N TYR A 129 -4.59 -15.84 3.62
CA TYR A 129 -4.50 -15.76 2.16
C TYR A 129 -4.92 -14.38 1.68
N VAL A 130 -4.05 -13.70 0.94
CA VAL A 130 -4.31 -12.32 0.49
C VAL A 130 -4.61 -12.20 -1.00
N GLY A 131 -4.66 -13.34 -1.70
CA GLY A 131 -4.86 -13.40 -3.15
C GLY A 131 -3.56 -13.67 -3.90
N ASP A 132 -3.66 -13.85 -5.21
CA ASP A 132 -2.52 -14.04 -6.12
C ASP A 132 -1.52 -15.13 -5.70
N GLY A 133 -1.99 -16.18 -5.01
CA GLY A 133 -1.12 -17.24 -4.53
C GLY A 133 -0.22 -16.85 -3.36
N LEU A 134 -0.53 -15.77 -2.65
CA LEU A 134 0.23 -15.26 -1.51
C LEU A 134 -0.56 -15.32 -0.21
N ALA A 135 0.13 -15.57 0.90
CA ALA A 135 -0.38 -15.43 2.25
C ALA A 135 0.47 -14.45 3.06
N ALA A 136 -0.16 -13.65 3.90
CA ALA A 136 0.50 -12.83 4.91
C ALA A 136 0.61 -13.64 6.21
N GLU A 137 1.82 -13.74 6.74
CA GLU A 137 2.10 -14.48 7.96
C GLU A 137 3.16 -13.79 8.82
N ALA A 138 3.09 -13.93 10.13
CA ALA A 138 4.19 -13.55 11.02
C ALA A 138 5.09 -14.77 11.23
N THR A 139 6.34 -14.68 10.79
CA THR A 139 7.33 -15.76 10.86
C THR A 139 8.71 -15.22 11.21
N PHE A 140 9.65 -16.10 11.50
CA PHE A 140 11.05 -15.74 11.74
C PHE A 140 11.99 -16.15 10.58
N GLU A 141 11.45 -16.76 9.54
CA GLU A 141 12.18 -17.18 8.34
C GLU A 141 11.48 -16.64 7.07
N PRO A 142 12.21 -16.22 6.03
CA PRO A 142 13.66 -15.94 6.01
C PRO A 142 14.00 -14.67 6.81
N GLU A 143 13.03 -13.78 7.03
CA GLU A 143 13.15 -12.57 7.85
C GLU A 143 12.18 -12.64 9.02
N SER A 144 12.52 -11.96 10.11
CA SER A 144 11.65 -11.92 11.28
C SER A 144 10.57 -10.86 11.12
N GLY A 145 9.30 -11.25 11.16
CA GLY A 145 8.18 -10.33 11.16
C GLY A 145 7.01 -10.78 10.28
N VAL A 146 6.14 -9.84 9.96
CA VAL A 146 5.01 -10.08 9.06
C VAL A 146 5.49 -9.89 7.62
N GLN A 147 5.28 -10.91 6.80
CA GLN A 147 5.73 -10.92 5.41
C GLN A 147 4.78 -11.70 4.51
N LEU A 148 4.93 -11.54 3.18
CA LEU A 148 4.23 -12.35 2.20
C LEU A 148 5.06 -13.57 1.83
N GLN A 149 4.39 -14.72 1.77
CA GLN A 149 4.98 -15.95 1.26
C GLN A 149 4.04 -16.60 0.26
N ALA A 150 4.62 -17.33 -0.71
CA ALA A 150 3.83 -18.07 -1.68
C ALA A 150 3.11 -19.24 -0.97
N VAL A 151 1.87 -19.47 -1.36
CA VAL A 151 1.08 -20.63 -0.93
C VAL A 151 1.52 -21.83 -1.78
N LEU A 152 2.47 -22.64 -1.27
CA LEU A 152 3.12 -23.71 -2.01
C LEU A 152 2.15 -24.69 -2.69
N PRO A 153 1.01 -25.08 -2.09
CA PRO A 153 0.00 -25.90 -2.79
C PRO A 153 -0.55 -25.29 -4.08
N MET A 154 -0.46 -23.96 -4.24
CA MET A 154 -0.84 -23.24 -5.47
C MET A 154 0.34 -23.05 -6.43
N GLY A 155 1.56 -23.37 -6.00
CA GLY A 155 2.79 -23.22 -6.73
C GLY A 155 3.76 -22.19 -6.12
N VAL A 156 4.97 -22.14 -6.68
CA VAL A 156 5.98 -21.15 -6.30
C VAL A 156 5.68 -19.80 -6.97
N LYS A 157 6.14 -18.73 -6.36
CA LYS A 157 6.02 -17.37 -6.90
C LYS A 157 7.36 -16.68 -6.83
N ASP A 158 7.84 -16.17 -7.96
CA ASP A 158 9.14 -15.51 -8.05
C ASP A 158 9.25 -14.34 -7.08
N GLY A 159 10.35 -14.28 -6.35
CA GLY A 159 10.60 -13.24 -5.37
C GLY A 159 9.97 -13.48 -3.99
N TYR A 160 9.23 -14.57 -3.79
CA TYR A 160 8.63 -14.90 -2.50
C TYR A 160 9.11 -16.27 -1.99
N PRO A 161 9.50 -16.38 -0.70
CA PRO A 161 9.63 -17.67 -0.06
C PRO A 161 8.28 -18.38 -0.06
N ALA A 162 8.25 -19.70 0.17
CA ALA A 162 7.02 -20.47 0.07
C ALA A 162 6.74 -21.26 1.34
N THR A 163 5.47 -21.26 1.78
CA THR A 163 4.99 -22.04 2.93
C THR A 163 4.06 -23.15 2.46
N GLY A 164 4.33 -24.38 2.93
CA GLY A 164 3.56 -25.59 2.60
C GLY A 164 2.30 -25.72 3.45
N TRP A 165 1.31 -24.86 3.21
CA TRP A 165 0.01 -24.92 3.88
C TRP A 165 -0.70 -26.24 3.64
N VAL A 166 -1.42 -26.73 4.65
CA VAL A 166 -2.12 -28.02 4.63
C VAL A 166 -3.63 -27.84 4.49
N LYS A 167 -4.19 -26.80 5.16
CA LYS A 167 -5.62 -26.50 5.14
C LYS A 167 -5.85 -25.02 5.03
N HIS A 168 -7.02 -24.66 4.54
CA HIS A 168 -7.55 -23.31 4.62
C HIS A 168 -9.02 -23.34 5.09
N GLY A 169 -9.56 -22.19 5.47
CA GLY A 169 -10.96 -22.09 5.86
C GLY A 169 -11.36 -20.65 6.23
N LYS A 170 -12.65 -20.39 6.16
CA LYS A 170 -13.21 -19.07 6.43
C LYS A 170 -13.30 -18.80 7.93
N LEU A 171 -12.84 -17.63 8.36
CA LEU A 171 -13.00 -17.17 9.74
C LEU A 171 -14.47 -16.87 10.02
N PRO A 172 -15.07 -17.39 11.12
CA PRO A 172 -16.51 -17.27 11.33
C PRO A 172 -16.98 -15.86 11.76
N TRP A 173 -16.05 -14.94 12.00
CA TRP A 173 -16.35 -13.58 12.51
C TRP A 173 -16.35 -12.50 11.43
N ILE A 174 -16.02 -12.85 10.20
CA ILE A 174 -15.99 -11.91 9.08
C ILE A 174 -16.84 -12.41 7.91
N SER A 175 -17.39 -11.49 7.12
CA SER A 175 -18.15 -11.84 5.92
C SER A 175 -17.19 -12.04 4.74
N TYR A 176 -17.50 -13.06 3.95
CA TYR A 176 -16.84 -13.37 2.65
C TYR A 176 -17.74 -13.04 1.47
N GLU A 177 -18.96 -12.58 1.73
CA GLU A 177 -19.78 -12.01 0.69
C GLU A 177 -19.04 -10.77 0.18
N GLU A 178 -18.89 -10.66 -1.13
CA GLU A 178 -18.56 -9.37 -1.71
C GLU A 178 -19.65 -8.42 -1.22
N GLU A 179 -19.27 -7.39 -0.43
CA GLU A 179 -20.15 -6.24 -0.29
C GLU A 179 -20.46 -5.87 -1.73
N ALA A 180 -21.70 -6.09 -2.16
CA ALA A 180 -22.14 -5.59 -3.44
C ALA A 180 -21.67 -4.15 -3.43
N GLU A 181 -20.65 -3.83 -4.22
CA GLU A 181 -20.19 -2.44 -4.35
C GLU A 181 -21.48 -1.70 -4.59
N GLU A 182 -21.88 -0.86 -3.63
CA GLU A 182 -22.99 0.06 -3.89
C GLU A 182 -22.63 0.65 -5.22
N ALA A 183 -23.40 0.29 -6.25
CA ALA A 183 -23.04 0.57 -7.63
C ALA A 183 -22.89 2.08 -7.72
N LYS A 184 -21.66 2.56 -7.47
CA LYS A 184 -21.35 3.98 -7.53
C LYS A 184 -21.60 4.37 -8.95
N THR A 185 -22.73 4.99 -9.16
CA THR A 185 -23.11 5.50 -10.48
C THR A 185 -22.29 6.75 -10.70
N TYR A 186 -21.39 6.71 -11.67
CA TYR A 186 -20.61 7.86 -12.07
C TYR A 186 -21.29 8.54 -13.26
N ARG A 187 -21.45 9.86 -13.21
CA ARG A 187 -21.74 10.67 -14.39
C ARG A 187 -20.40 11.13 -14.97
N VAL A 188 -20.09 10.70 -16.18
CA VAL A 188 -18.93 11.17 -16.94
C VAL A 188 -19.44 12.12 -18.01
N THR A 189 -18.90 13.34 -18.05
CA THR A 189 -19.22 14.33 -19.10
C THR A 189 -17.98 14.45 -19.99
N LEU A 190 -18.17 14.23 -21.27
CA LEU A 190 -17.12 14.39 -22.29
C LEU A 190 -17.51 15.58 -23.17
N GLU A 191 -16.61 16.53 -23.34
CA GLU A 191 -16.77 17.69 -24.17
C GLU A 191 -15.90 17.60 -25.43
N GLY A 192 -16.36 18.16 -26.56
CA GLY A 192 -15.59 18.19 -27.80
C GLY A 192 -15.55 16.85 -28.56
N VAL A 193 -16.46 15.93 -28.28
CA VAL A 193 -16.55 14.64 -28.95
C VAL A 193 -17.12 14.87 -30.36
N ASN A 194 -16.40 14.38 -31.38
CA ASN A 194 -16.86 14.46 -32.78
C ASN A 194 -17.97 13.42 -33.09
N GLY A 195 -18.58 13.49 -34.28
CA GLY A 195 -19.72 12.64 -34.64
C GLY A 195 -19.40 11.15 -34.67
N SER A 196 -18.21 10.73 -35.13
CA SER A 196 -17.79 9.34 -35.19
C SER A 196 -17.51 8.77 -33.80
N ASP A 197 -16.84 9.53 -32.93
CA ASP A 197 -16.55 9.12 -31.56
C ASP A 197 -17.84 9.04 -30.73
N ARG A 198 -18.83 9.89 -31.04
CA ARG A 198 -20.17 9.83 -30.44
C ARG A 198 -20.85 8.50 -30.71
N GLU A 199 -20.83 8.03 -31.96
CA GLU A 199 -21.45 6.74 -32.36
C GLU A 199 -20.81 5.57 -31.64
N GLU A 200 -19.47 5.60 -31.48
CA GLU A 200 -18.72 4.57 -30.74
C GLU A 200 -19.06 4.58 -29.23
N LEU A 201 -19.18 5.78 -28.65
CA LEU A 201 -19.54 5.93 -27.23
C LEU A 201 -20.98 5.46 -26.97
N GLU A 202 -21.94 5.78 -27.88
CA GLU A 202 -23.31 5.32 -27.79
C GLU A 202 -23.42 3.79 -27.90
N ALA A 203 -22.69 3.18 -28.84
CA ALA A 203 -22.63 1.74 -29.02
C ALA A 203 -22.02 1.05 -27.77
N THR A 204 -20.98 1.65 -27.23
CA THR A 204 -20.31 1.13 -26.00
C THR A 204 -21.25 1.25 -24.81
N ALA A 205 -21.91 2.37 -24.63
CA ALA A 205 -22.87 2.57 -23.55
C ALA A 205 -24.01 1.55 -23.61
N LYS A 206 -24.56 1.33 -24.81
CA LYS A 206 -25.60 0.34 -25.06
C LYS A 206 -25.14 -1.08 -24.74
N ALA A 207 -23.95 -1.46 -25.19
CA ALA A 207 -23.37 -2.78 -24.92
C ALA A 207 -23.15 -3.06 -23.44
N LYS A 208 -22.84 -2.00 -22.65
CA LYS A 208 -22.58 -2.08 -21.20
C LYS A 208 -23.80 -1.75 -20.34
N GLY A 209 -24.97 -1.48 -20.94
CA GLY A 209 -26.18 -1.11 -20.20
C GLY A 209 -26.08 0.25 -19.48
N TRP A 210 -25.19 1.13 -19.93
CA TRP A 210 -25.07 2.48 -19.36
C TRP A 210 -26.11 3.40 -19.95
N LYS A 211 -26.58 4.38 -19.17
CA LYS A 211 -27.46 5.45 -19.70
C LYS A 211 -26.60 6.43 -20.48
N TYR A 212 -26.92 6.57 -21.76
CA TYR A 212 -26.32 7.56 -22.65
C TYR A 212 -27.29 8.73 -22.85
N ASP A 213 -26.82 9.96 -22.69
CA ASP A 213 -27.59 11.19 -22.86
C ASP A 213 -26.72 12.21 -23.61
N GLY A 214 -26.59 11.97 -24.92
CA GLY A 214 -25.79 12.83 -25.79
C GLY A 214 -26.59 14.07 -26.18
N VAL A 215 -26.21 15.24 -25.72
CA VAL A 215 -26.74 16.52 -26.13
C VAL A 215 -25.86 17.11 -27.24
N GLU A 216 -26.45 17.46 -28.37
CA GLU A 216 -25.76 18.22 -29.41
C GLU A 216 -25.55 19.65 -28.91
N ILE A 217 -24.29 19.98 -28.58
CA ILE A 217 -23.91 21.37 -28.33
C ILE A 217 -23.56 22.02 -29.65
N ALA A 218 -24.19 23.18 -29.96
CA ALA A 218 -23.84 23.96 -31.14
C ALA A 218 -22.32 24.09 -31.23
N ALA A 219 -21.77 23.82 -32.43
CA ALA A 219 -20.34 23.75 -32.66
C ALA A 219 -19.62 24.89 -31.95
N ALA A 220 -18.88 24.55 -30.90
CA ALA A 220 -17.98 25.50 -30.29
C ALA A 220 -17.03 25.96 -31.38
N LYS A 221 -16.90 27.30 -31.50
CA LYS A 221 -15.91 27.90 -32.40
C LYS A 221 -14.61 27.10 -32.26
N PRO A 222 -13.99 26.63 -33.36
CA PRO A 222 -12.78 25.80 -33.25
C PRO A 222 -11.85 26.43 -32.26
N LEU A 223 -11.50 25.72 -31.19
CA LEU A 223 -10.39 26.11 -30.33
C LEU A 223 -9.20 26.29 -31.28
N ALA A 224 -8.60 27.48 -31.26
CA ALA A 224 -7.35 27.69 -31.96
C ALA A 224 -6.43 26.52 -31.59
N PRO A 225 -5.66 25.95 -32.55
CA PRO A 225 -4.76 24.85 -32.26
C PRO A 225 -4.02 25.17 -30.95
N ALA A 226 -4.09 24.28 -29.99
CA ALA A 226 -3.33 24.47 -28.74
C ALA A 226 -1.92 24.82 -29.14
N GLU A 227 -1.43 25.98 -28.72
CA GLU A 227 -0.03 26.32 -28.96
C GLU A 227 0.80 25.14 -28.45
N PRO A 228 1.78 24.65 -29.23
CA PRO A 228 2.57 23.50 -28.82
C PRO A 228 3.07 23.77 -27.40
N ALA A 229 2.84 22.80 -26.52
CA ALA A 229 3.20 22.93 -25.10
C ALA A 229 4.64 23.41 -25.01
N TRP A 230 4.85 24.56 -24.36
CA TRP A 230 6.19 25.14 -24.25
C TRP A 230 7.18 24.11 -23.67
N GLU A 231 8.18 23.77 -24.44
CA GLU A 231 9.29 22.93 -24.00
C GLU A 231 10.45 23.81 -23.51
N PRO A 232 10.82 23.67 -22.22
CA PRO A 232 11.88 24.47 -21.66
C PRO A 232 13.25 24.05 -22.23
N LYS A 233 14.06 25.03 -22.60
CA LYS A 233 15.41 24.84 -23.15
C LYS A 233 16.45 25.73 -22.46
N GLU A 234 17.70 25.37 -22.62
CA GLU A 234 18.81 26.19 -22.12
C GLU A 234 18.70 27.62 -22.62
N GLY A 235 18.89 28.58 -21.71
CA GLY A 235 18.75 30.00 -21.98
C GLY A 235 17.40 30.57 -21.63
N ASP A 236 16.33 29.78 -21.47
CA ASP A 236 15.03 30.26 -21.10
C ASP A 236 15.01 30.86 -19.68
N THR A 237 14.25 31.93 -19.53
CA THR A 237 13.90 32.46 -18.20
C THR A 237 12.63 31.81 -17.72
N VAL A 238 12.65 31.35 -16.49
CA VAL A 238 11.56 30.59 -15.87
C VAL A 238 11.23 31.15 -14.50
N ARG A 239 10.01 30.91 -14.05
CA ARG A 239 9.58 31.17 -12.69
C ARG A 239 9.63 29.86 -11.89
N PHE A 240 10.62 29.74 -11.02
CA PHE A 240 10.69 28.65 -10.05
C PHE A 240 9.61 28.86 -8.99
N LYS A 241 8.81 27.83 -8.71
CA LYS A 241 7.66 27.90 -7.81
C LYS A 241 8.03 27.77 -6.32
N GLY A 242 9.29 27.45 -6.05
CA GLY A 242 9.78 27.04 -4.73
C GLY A 242 9.84 25.51 -4.61
N GLY A 243 10.59 25.01 -3.63
CA GLY A 243 10.77 23.60 -3.35
C GLY A 243 12.21 23.14 -3.41
N LEU A 244 12.40 21.84 -3.59
CA LEU A 244 13.73 21.23 -3.51
C LEU A 244 14.58 21.52 -4.75
N GLN A 245 15.84 21.84 -4.50
CA GLN A 245 16.92 21.82 -5.48
C GLN A 245 17.99 20.82 -5.07
N TYR A 246 18.75 20.33 -6.02
CA TYR A 246 19.78 19.33 -5.81
C TYR A 246 21.13 19.82 -6.32
N SER A 247 22.22 19.42 -5.66
CA SER A 247 23.59 19.79 -6.10
C SER A 247 24.04 19.04 -7.35
N GLN A 248 23.38 17.92 -7.67
CA GLN A 248 23.68 17.07 -8.82
C GLN A 248 22.39 16.61 -9.52
N ALA A 249 22.47 16.36 -10.83
CA ALA A 249 21.31 15.91 -11.64
C ALA A 249 20.70 14.55 -11.22
N ASN A 250 21.40 13.75 -10.44
CA ASN A 250 20.91 12.51 -9.84
C ASN A 250 21.09 12.53 -8.31
N GLY A 251 21.10 13.71 -7.68
CA GLY A 251 21.24 13.87 -6.23
C GLY A 251 20.01 13.32 -5.50
N THR A 252 20.20 12.71 -4.34
CA THR A 252 19.10 12.22 -3.48
C THR A 252 18.81 13.15 -2.30
N ALA A 253 19.75 14.05 -1.97
CA ALA A 253 19.59 15.05 -0.92
C ALA A 253 19.30 16.41 -1.56
N GLY A 254 18.08 16.90 -1.38
CA GLY A 254 17.63 18.21 -1.84
C GLY A 254 17.66 19.26 -0.72
N GLU A 255 17.77 20.53 -1.10
CA GLU A 255 17.72 21.68 -0.22
C GLU A 255 16.56 22.58 -0.65
N GLU A 256 15.70 22.98 0.29
CA GLU A 256 14.58 23.86 -0.03
C GLU A 256 15.04 25.26 -0.44
N ARG A 257 14.44 25.78 -1.50
CA ARG A 257 14.67 27.14 -2.02
C ARG A 257 13.35 27.89 -2.20
N PRO A 258 13.32 29.17 -1.91
CA PRO A 258 12.15 30.01 -2.16
C PRO A 258 11.91 30.18 -3.65
N ALA A 259 10.65 30.48 -3.99
CA ALA A 259 10.25 30.85 -5.35
C ALA A 259 11.04 32.06 -5.88
N GLY A 260 11.28 32.11 -7.18
CA GLY A 260 11.99 33.22 -7.79
C GLY A 260 12.24 33.05 -9.29
N LEU A 261 12.68 34.13 -9.94
CA LEU A 261 13.08 34.08 -11.34
C LEU A 261 14.45 33.40 -11.49
N ALA A 262 14.55 32.53 -12.48
CA ALA A 262 15.76 31.80 -12.77
C ALA A 262 15.95 31.60 -14.28
N LYS A 263 17.18 31.30 -14.68
CA LYS A 263 17.54 30.93 -16.05
C LYS A 263 17.91 29.46 -16.10
N ILE A 264 17.43 28.74 -17.11
CA ILE A 264 17.87 27.38 -17.38
C ILE A 264 19.27 27.46 -17.98
N THR A 265 20.24 26.89 -17.28
CA THR A 265 21.65 26.93 -17.72
C THR A 265 22.13 25.61 -18.30
N ILE A 266 21.53 24.50 -17.90
CA ILE A 266 21.84 23.16 -18.43
C ILE A 266 20.54 22.34 -18.46
N HIS A 267 20.33 21.58 -19.54
CA HIS A 267 19.30 20.57 -19.66
C HIS A 267 19.91 19.20 -19.94
N LYS A 268 19.68 18.22 -19.08
CA LYS A 268 20.17 16.84 -19.20
C LYS A 268 18.99 15.85 -19.21
N PRO A 269 18.39 15.56 -20.37
CA PRO A 269 17.31 14.59 -20.48
C PRO A 269 17.69 13.22 -19.89
N GLY A 270 16.75 12.55 -19.26
CA GLY A 270 16.95 11.21 -18.66
C GLY A 270 17.64 11.20 -17.30
N LYS A 271 17.88 12.37 -16.69
CA LYS A 271 18.34 12.48 -15.30
C LYS A 271 17.14 12.66 -14.36
N LEU A 272 17.32 12.32 -13.09
CA LEU A 272 16.31 12.48 -12.05
C LEU A 272 15.84 13.94 -11.96
N HIS A 273 16.77 14.88 -11.96
CA HIS A 273 16.55 16.32 -11.94
C HIS A 273 17.17 16.93 -13.20
N PRO A 274 16.41 16.99 -14.31
CA PRO A 274 17.02 17.25 -15.62
C PRO A 274 17.40 18.70 -15.90
N TYR A 275 16.91 19.67 -15.11
CA TYR A 275 17.13 21.09 -15.36
C TYR A 275 18.00 21.73 -14.30
N HIS A 276 19.11 22.37 -14.72
CA HIS A 276 19.90 23.21 -13.83
C HIS A 276 19.44 24.66 -13.95
N LEU A 277 18.96 25.21 -12.84
CA LEU A 277 18.48 26.58 -12.75
C LEU A 277 19.47 27.46 -11.98
N VAL A 278 19.63 28.69 -12.46
CA VAL A 278 20.41 29.74 -11.79
C VAL A 278 19.49 30.95 -11.58
N LYS A 279 19.30 31.34 -10.32
CA LYS A 279 18.51 32.53 -9.99
C LYS A 279 19.02 33.79 -10.69
N THR A 280 18.08 34.63 -11.14
CA THR A 280 18.38 35.94 -11.76
C THR A 280 18.11 37.12 -10.84
N GLY A 281 17.61 36.85 -9.63
CA GLY A 281 17.30 37.84 -8.59
C GLY A 281 17.93 37.50 -7.24
N SER A 282 17.42 38.12 -6.18
CA SER A 282 17.91 37.90 -4.80
C SER A 282 17.50 36.52 -4.24
N GLN A 283 16.40 35.97 -4.74
CA GLN A 283 15.84 34.68 -4.31
C GLN A 283 15.68 33.73 -5.49
N GLY A 284 15.57 32.44 -5.22
CA GLY A 284 15.36 31.39 -6.19
C GLY A 284 16.43 30.30 -6.12
N PRO A 285 16.37 29.32 -7.05
CA PRO A 285 17.23 28.16 -7.06
C PRO A 285 18.63 28.46 -7.63
N TYR A 286 19.59 27.66 -7.21
CA TYR A 286 20.92 27.53 -7.84
C TYR A 286 21.30 26.05 -7.79
N GLY A 287 20.74 25.27 -8.71
CA GLY A 287 20.95 23.82 -8.74
C GLY A 287 20.01 23.10 -9.68
N TRP A 288 19.99 21.79 -9.55
CA TRP A 288 19.18 20.89 -10.37
C TRP A 288 17.77 20.75 -9.79
N VAL A 289 16.77 20.73 -10.68
CA VAL A 289 15.35 20.70 -10.29
C VAL A 289 14.54 19.85 -11.27
N ASP A 290 13.34 19.48 -10.85
CA ASP A 290 12.38 18.75 -11.65
C ASP A 290 11.56 19.68 -12.56
N ARG A 291 11.00 19.10 -13.64
CA ARG A 291 10.26 19.87 -14.66
C ARG A 291 9.03 20.58 -14.11
N ASP A 292 8.37 20.00 -13.15
CA ASP A 292 7.11 20.51 -12.53
C ASP A 292 7.34 21.65 -11.53
N THR A 293 8.58 21.86 -11.09
CA THR A 293 8.96 22.89 -10.10
C THR A 293 9.03 24.31 -10.68
N PHE A 294 8.90 24.49 -12.00
CA PHE A 294 8.95 25.78 -12.65
C PHE A 294 7.99 25.89 -13.84
N GLU A 295 7.72 27.13 -14.24
CA GLU A 295 6.88 27.48 -15.39
C GLU A 295 7.56 28.57 -16.24
N LYS A 296 7.02 28.87 -17.40
CA LYS A 296 7.50 29.97 -18.26
C LYS A 296 7.33 31.30 -17.49
N ALA A 297 8.36 32.13 -17.53
CA ALA A 297 8.36 33.43 -16.84
C ALA A 297 7.49 34.47 -17.57
#